data_4937003f021a56d1af94e227c1c3e8b2
#
_entry.id   4937003f021a56d1af94e227c1c3e8b2
#
_cell.length_a   1.000
_cell.length_b   1.000
_cell.length_c   1.000
_cell.angle_alpha   90.00
_cell.angle_beta   90.00
_cell.angle_gamma   90.00
#
_symmetry.space_group_name_H-M   'P 1'
#
loop_
_entity.id
_entity.type
_entity.pdbx_description
1 polymer ?
#
loop_
_entity_poly.entity_id
_entity_poly.type
_entity_poly.pdbx_seq_one_letter_code
_entity_poly.pdbx_strand_id
1 'polypeptide(L)'
;YFLNNLPSDFVPYWDFDFSEGSREVRDSSASAVACCGLMEMCRYLPDDSSDKELFTKASDCMLRALIERCTPELEPYDNLLTHVTASRPHNSVDSIAPYGDYFYAEALIRKIKPDFKMYW
;
A
#
# COMPACT_ATOMS: atom_id res chain seq x y z
N TYR A 1 6.98 -11.89 -6.34
CA TYR A 1 8.09 -10.92 -6.27
C TYR A 1 7.82 -9.85 -5.20
N PHE A 2 6.74 -9.03 -5.35
CA PHE A 2 6.45 -7.89 -4.47
C PHE A 2 6.52 -8.26 -2.98
N LEU A 3 5.75 -9.26 -2.55
CA LEU A 3 5.68 -9.67 -1.14
C LEU A 3 7.02 -10.18 -0.59
N ASN A 4 7.84 -10.81 -1.44
CA ASN A 4 9.15 -11.34 -1.02
C ASN A 4 10.23 -10.26 -0.87
N ASN A 5 9.97 -9.05 -1.36
CA ASN A 5 10.90 -7.92 -1.29
C ASN A 5 10.39 -6.80 -0.38
N LEU A 6 9.26 -7.00 0.30
CA LEU A 6 8.79 -6.05 1.29
C LEU A 6 9.71 -6.04 2.52
N PRO A 7 10.05 -4.86 3.06
CA PRO A 7 10.65 -4.74 4.38
C PRO A 7 9.71 -5.25 5.48
N SER A 8 10.26 -5.50 6.66
CA SER A 8 9.49 -6.01 7.81
C SER A 8 8.36 -5.09 8.28
N ASP A 9 8.43 -3.80 7.94
CA ASP A 9 7.42 -2.79 8.25
C ASP A 9 6.30 -2.66 7.19
N PHE A 10 6.34 -3.47 6.11
CA PHE A 10 5.35 -3.52 5.04
C PHE A 10 5.19 -2.25 4.20
N VAL A 11 6.10 -1.30 4.29
CA VAL A 11 6.16 -0.12 3.41
C VAL A 11 7.39 -0.24 2.52
N PRO A 12 7.27 -0.44 1.20
CA PRO A 12 8.41 -0.68 0.33
C PRO A 12 9.30 0.57 0.20
N TYR A 13 10.55 0.34 -0.16
CA TYR A 13 11.38 1.39 -0.73
C TYR A 13 10.88 1.77 -2.13
N TRP A 14 11.26 2.94 -2.60
CA TRP A 14 10.89 3.42 -3.93
C TRP A 14 11.37 2.51 -5.08
N ASP A 15 12.38 1.69 -4.80
CA ASP A 15 12.91 0.66 -5.70
C ASP A 15 13.26 -0.59 -4.88
N PHE A 16 12.98 -1.76 -5.41
CA PHE A 16 13.28 -3.05 -4.77
C PHE A 16 14.75 -3.48 -4.84
N ASP A 17 15.62 -2.68 -5.44
CA ASP A 17 17.06 -2.83 -5.29
C ASP A 17 17.54 -2.44 -3.87
N PHE A 18 16.69 -1.73 -3.11
CA PHE A 18 16.96 -1.35 -1.72
C PHE A 18 16.26 -2.29 -0.74
N SER A 19 16.92 -2.56 0.38
CA SER A 19 16.44 -3.46 1.43
C SER A 19 16.58 -2.83 2.82
N GLU A 20 16.18 -3.56 3.86
CA GLU A 20 16.31 -3.12 5.25
C GLU A 20 17.71 -2.64 5.57
N GLY A 21 17.78 -1.51 6.30
CA GLY A 21 19.03 -0.81 6.60
C GLY A 21 19.45 0.23 5.55
N SER A 22 18.79 0.27 4.39
CA SER A 22 18.95 1.37 3.44
C SER A 22 18.46 2.69 4.05
N ARG A 23 19.08 3.81 3.61
CA ARG A 23 18.61 5.17 3.94
C ARG A 23 17.77 5.77 2.82
N GLU A 24 17.40 4.97 1.82
CA GLU A 24 16.56 5.42 0.72
C GLU A 24 15.12 5.66 1.15
N VAL A 25 14.44 6.47 0.38
CA VAL A 25 13.05 6.87 0.64
C VAL A 25 12.07 5.72 0.43
N ARG A 26 10.97 5.79 1.14
CA ARG A 26 9.86 4.83 1.03
C ARG A 26 8.84 5.30 -0.02
N ASP A 27 8.03 4.35 -0.49
CA ASP A 27 6.87 4.65 -1.32
C ASP A 27 5.62 3.96 -0.78
N SER A 28 4.87 4.68 0.03
CA SER A 28 3.62 4.21 0.61
C SER A 28 2.53 3.96 -0.45
N SER A 29 2.57 4.68 -1.56
CA SER A 29 1.60 4.49 -2.65
C SER A 29 1.70 3.12 -3.30
N ALA A 30 2.91 2.56 -3.40
CA ALA A 30 3.12 1.21 -3.88
C ALA A 30 2.42 0.17 -2.99
N SER A 31 2.47 0.35 -1.65
CA SER A 31 1.69 -0.49 -0.72
C SER A 31 0.19 -0.33 -0.93
N ALA A 32 -0.31 0.88 -1.11
CA ALA A 32 -1.74 1.13 -1.31
C ALA A 32 -2.26 0.44 -2.58
N VAL A 33 -1.54 0.59 -3.70
CA VAL A 33 -1.86 -0.06 -4.97
C VAL A 33 -1.82 -1.58 -4.84
N ALA A 34 -0.74 -2.12 -4.27
CA ALA A 34 -0.59 -3.56 -4.09
C ALA A 34 -1.66 -4.14 -3.16
N CYS A 35 -2.02 -3.43 -2.10
CA CYS A 35 -3.09 -3.82 -1.19
C CYS A 35 -4.42 -3.99 -1.92
N CYS A 36 -4.82 -3.02 -2.76
CA CYS A 36 -6.01 -3.11 -3.60
C CYS A 36 -5.94 -4.32 -4.55
N GLY A 37 -4.78 -4.51 -5.20
CA GLY A 37 -4.57 -5.64 -6.12
C GLY A 37 -4.68 -7.00 -5.42
N LEU A 38 -4.08 -7.17 -4.26
CA LEU A 38 -4.16 -8.40 -3.47
C LEU A 38 -5.60 -8.68 -3.01
N MET A 39 -6.31 -7.66 -2.52
CA MET A 39 -7.73 -7.78 -2.16
C MET A 39 -8.60 -8.18 -3.36
N GLU A 40 -8.33 -7.61 -4.54
CA GLU A 40 -9.06 -7.99 -5.76
C GLU A 40 -8.74 -9.42 -6.17
N MET A 41 -7.47 -9.85 -6.17
CA MET A 41 -7.09 -11.23 -6.47
C MET A 41 -7.77 -12.24 -5.56
N CYS A 42 -7.94 -11.93 -4.27
CA CYS A 42 -8.64 -12.81 -3.32
C CYS A 42 -10.10 -13.12 -3.71
N ARG A 43 -10.74 -12.28 -4.53
CA ARG A 43 -12.12 -12.49 -5.00
C ARG A 43 -12.22 -13.60 -6.05
N TYR A 44 -11.13 -13.88 -6.74
CA TYR A 44 -11.07 -14.88 -7.83
C TYR A 44 -10.40 -16.19 -7.41
N LEU A 45 -9.77 -16.22 -6.25
CA LEU A 45 -9.11 -17.42 -5.72
C LEU A 45 -10.11 -18.29 -4.94
N PRO A 46 -9.96 -19.64 -5.01
CA PRO A 46 -10.74 -20.56 -4.19
C PRO A 46 -10.57 -20.27 -2.69
N ASP A 47 -11.61 -20.54 -1.90
CA ASP A 47 -11.62 -20.24 -0.46
C ASP A 47 -10.55 -21.04 0.33
N ASP A 48 -10.21 -22.22 -0.14
CA ASP A 48 -9.19 -23.12 0.44
C ASP A 48 -7.79 -22.90 -0.14
N SER A 49 -7.60 -21.87 -0.96
CA SER A 49 -6.29 -21.56 -1.55
C SER A 49 -5.34 -20.96 -0.53
N SER A 50 -4.13 -21.53 -0.44
CA SER A 50 -3.02 -20.95 0.35
C SER A 50 -2.66 -19.54 -0.12
N ASP A 51 -2.79 -19.27 -1.41
CA ASP A 51 -2.52 -17.93 -1.96
C ASP A 51 -3.57 -16.92 -1.48
N LYS A 52 -4.84 -17.32 -1.38
CA LYS A 52 -5.88 -16.46 -0.83
C LYS A 52 -5.62 -16.10 0.62
N GLU A 53 -5.22 -17.08 1.44
CA GLU A 53 -4.84 -16.85 2.83
C GLU A 53 -3.63 -15.90 2.93
N LEU A 54 -2.61 -16.16 2.12
CA LEU A 54 -1.39 -15.33 2.06
C LEU A 54 -1.72 -13.89 1.67
N PHE A 55 -2.48 -13.68 0.60
CA PHE A 55 -2.79 -12.35 0.08
C PHE A 55 -3.71 -11.58 1.02
N THR A 56 -4.64 -12.25 1.68
CA THR A 56 -5.48 -11.65 2.72
C THR A 56 -4.63 -11.14 3.88
N LYS A 57 -3.74 -11.98 4.42
CA LYS A 57 -2.85 -11.57 5.52
C LYS A 57 -1.89 -10.45 5.11
N ALA A 58 -1.30 -10.56 3.92
CA ALA A 58 -0.38 -9.56 3.41
C ALA A 58 -1.07 -8.19 3.24
N SER A 59 -2.25 -8.16 2.62
CA SER A 59 -3.01 -6.92 2.44
C SER A 59 -3.42 -6.30 3.80
N ASP A 60 -3.78 -7.12 4.79
CA ASP A 60 -4.10 -6.65 6.14
C ASP A 60 -2.89 -6.03 6.85
N CYS A 61 -1.72 -6.66 6.74
CA CYS A 61 -0.48 -6.13 7.31
C CYS A 61 -0.06 -4.82 6.64
N MET A 62 -0.12 -4.77 5.30
CA MET A 62 0.21 -3.57 4.54
C MET A 62 -0.75 -2.41 4.86
N LEU A 63 -2.07 -2.66 4.88
CA LEU A 63 -3.05 -1.63 5.21
C LEU A 63 -2.86 -1.10 6.63
N ARG A 64 -2.58 -1.97 7.59
CA ARG A 64 -2.26 -1.58 8.96
C ARG A 64 -1.00 -0.69 9.01
N ALA A 65 0.06 -1.08 8.30
CA ALA A 65 1.28 -0.28 8.22
C ALA A 65 1.04 1.13 7.65
N LEU A 66 0.20 1.23 6.61
CA LEU A 66 -0.20 2.52 6.05
C LEU A 66 -0.97 3.38 7.07
N ILE A 67 -1.91 2.79 7.80
CA ILE A 67 -2.68 3.49 8.84
C ILE A 67 -1.76 3.99 9.96
N GLU A 68 -0.86 3.16 10.43
CA GLU A 68 -0.03 3.46 11.60
C GLU A 68 1.16 4.39 11.30
N ARG A 69 1.66 4.41 10.06
CA ARG A 69 2.93 5.05 9.70
C ARG A 69 2.85 6.11 8.61
N CYS A 70 1.84 6.03 7.77
CA CYS A 70 1.75 6.85 6.55
C CYS A 70 0.49 7.71 6.49
N THR A 71 -0.36 7.67 7.52
CA THR A 71 -1.52 8.54 7.65
C THR A 71 -1.14 9.76 8.48
N PRO A 72 -1.43 11.00 8.05
CA PRO A 72 -1.15 12.20 8.84
C PRO A 72 -1.91 12.16 10.18
N GLU A 73 -1.24 12.53 11.26
CA GLU A 73 -1.85 12.49 12.60
C GLU A 73 -2.81 13.66 12.87
N LEU A 74 -2.56 14.83 12.27
CA LEU A 74 -3.29 16.07 12.58
C LEU A 74 -3.47 16.95 11.34
N GLU A 75 -4.60 17.70 11.33
CA GLU A 75 -4.80 18.87 10.49
C GLU A 75 -3.61 19.87 10.58
N PRO A 76 -3.25 20.57 9.51
CA PRO A 76 -4.04 20.77 8.28
C PRO A 76 -3.43 20.05 7.05
N TYR A 77 -3.57 18.76 6.98
CA TYR A 77 -3.13 18.02 5.79
C TYR A 77 -4.29 17.83 4.82
N ASP A 78 -4.07 18.19 3.56
CA ASP A 78 -5.05 18.00 2.48
C ASP A 78 -4.95 16.61 1.81
N ASN A 79 -4.12 15.71 2.37
CA ASN A 79 -3.87 14.38 1.85
C ASN A 79 -4.19 13.29 2.88
N LEU A 80 -4.52 12.11 2.38
CA LEU A 80 -4.78 10.92 3.21
C LEU A 80 -3.52 10.09 3.46
N LEU A 81 -2.57 10.10 2.52
CA LEU A 81 -1.37 9.28 2.54
C LEU A 81 -0.11 10.15 2.40
N THR A 82 0.85 9.95 3.29
CA THR A 82 2.17 10.56 3.29
C THR A 82 3.25 9.56 2.83
N HIS A 83 4.48 10.01 2.67
CA HIS A 83 5.63 9.17 2.28
C HIS A 83 5.49 8.53 0.89
N VAL A 84 4.87 9.24 -0.04
CA VAL A 84 4.79 8.83 -1.44
C VAL A 84 6.04 9.26 -2.18
N THR A 85 6.62 8.37 -2.96
CA THR A 85 7.76 8.67 -3.84
C THR A 85 7.37 8.42 -5.29
N ALA A 86 7.00 9.50 -5.99
CA ALA A 86 6.60 9.42 -7.38
C ALA A 86 7.79 9.24 -8.33
N SER A 87 8.94 9.85 -8.03
CA SER A 87 10.15 9.73 -8.85
C SER A 87 11.39 10.19 -8.11
N ARG A 88 12.20 9.25 -7.65
CA ARG A 88 13.48 9.56 -7.00
C ARG A 88 14.45 10.33 -7.92
N PRO A 89 14.62 9.96 -9.21
CA PRO A 89 15.48 10.72 -10.12
C PRO A 89 15.08 12.18 -10.34
N HIS A 90 13.79 12.50 -10.22
CA HIS A 90 13.27 13.87 -10.36
C HIS A 90 13.04 14.58 -9.03
N ASN A 91 13.55 14.01 -7.94
CA ASN A 91 13.41 14.54 -6.58
C ASN A 91 11.95 14.74 -6.11
N SER A 92 11.02 13.97 -6.67
CA SER A 92 9.64 13.87 -6.20
C SER A 92 9.54 12.72 -5.20
N VAL A 93 10.05 12.97 -3.99
CA VAL A 93 10.26 11.99 -2.94
C VAL A 93 9.61 12.43 -1.64
N ASP A 94 9.24 11.46 -0.80
CA ASP A 94 8.68 11.70 0.53
C ASP A 94 7.60 12.79 0.52
N SER A 95 6.67 12.69 -0.42
CA SER A 95 5.68 13.71 -0.74
C SER A 95 4.26 13.16 -0.63
N ILE A 96 3.34 13.84 -1.24
CA ILE A 96 1.94 13.45 -1.40
C ILE A 96 1.63 13.29 -2.89
N ALA A 97 0.67 12.41 -3.21
CA ALA A 97 0.19 12.28 -4.58
C ALA A 97 -1.28 11.83 -4.61
N PRO A 98 -2.12 12.43 -5.48
CA PRO A 98 -3.54 12.09 -5.56
C PRO A 98 -3.83 10.60 -5.81
N TYR A 99 -2.98 9.92 -6.58
CA TYR A 99 -3.14 8.48 -6.80
C TYR A 99 -2.84 7.66 -5.55
N GLY A 100 -1.92 8.10 -4.68
CA GLY A 100 -1.67 7.49 -3.37
C GLY A 100 -2.91 7.56 -2.49
N ASP A 101 -3.50 8.74 -2.37
CA ASP A 101 -4.74 8.96 -1.62
C ASP A 101 -5.90 8.13 -2.17
N TYR A 102 -6.02 8.07 -3.50
CA TYR A 102 -7.06 7.32 -4.18
C TYR A 102 -6.99 5.82 -3.82
N PHE A 103 -5.84 5.18 -4.02
CA PHE A 103 -5.69 3.75 -3.73
C PHE A 103 -5.74 3.44 -2.23
N TYR A 104 -5.28 4.35 -1.38
CA TYR A 104 -5.41 4.20 0.06
C TYR A 104 -6.89 4.25 0.50
N ALA A 105 -7.64 5.23 0.02
CA ALA A 105 -9.09 5.31 0.27
C ALA A 105 -9.82 4.07 -0.27
N GLU A 106 -9.45 3.59 -1.46
CA GLU A 106 -10.00 2.36 -2.04
C GLU A 106 -9.72 1.14 -1.15
N ALA A 107 -8.49 0.96 -0.67
CA ALA A 107 -8.13 -0.14 0.23
C ALA A 107 -8.95 -0.13 1.52
N LEU A 108 -9.13 1.07 2.11
CA LEU A 108 -9.97 1.25 3.31
C LEU A 108 -11.44 0.89 3.03
N ILE A 109 -11.99 1.37 1.91
CA ILE A 109 -13.39 1.08 1.53
C ILE A 109 -13.58 -0.43 1.31
N ARG A 110 -12.66 -1.09 0.61
CA ARG A 110 -12.70 -2.54 0.37
C ARG A 110 -12.69 -3.33 1.67
N LYS A 111 -11.98 -2.85 2.70
CA LYS A 111 -11.95 -3.49 4.02
C LYS A 111 -13.24 -3.28 4.81
N ILE A 112 -13.84 -2.09 4.75
CA ILE A 112 -15.06 -1.73 5.47
C ILE A 112 -16.31 -2.29 4.78
N LYS A 113 -16.29 -2.37 3.44
CA LYS A 113 -17.39 -2.83 2.59
C LYS A 113 -16.92 -3.97 1.69
N PRO A 114 -16.92 -5.23 2.15
CA PRO A 114 -16.44 -6.37 1.36
C PRO A 114 -17.13 -6.53 0.00
N ASP A 115 -18.39 -6.08 -0.13
CA ASP A 115 -19.16 -6.10 -1.37
C ASP A 115 -18.91 -4.89 -2.28
N PHE A 116 -17.96 -4.02 -1.93
CA PHE A 116 -17.62 -2.87 -2.75
C PHE A 116 -17.16 -3.32 -4.14
N LYS A 117 -17.77 -2.72 -5.16
CA LYS A 117 -17.43 -2.99 -6.57
C LYS A 117 -16.83 -1.75 -7.18
N MET A 118 -15.72 -1.95 -7.88
CA MET A 118 -15.14 -0.91 -8.71
C MET A 118 -16.02 -0.64 -9.93
N TYR A 119 -15.96 0.56 -10.44
CA TYR A 119 -16.73 0.98 -11.62
C TYR A 119 -16.01 0.74 -12.95
N TRP A 120 -14.83 0.15 -12.91
CA TRP A 120 -14.04 -0.24 -14.08
C TRP A 120 -13.77 -1.74 -14.11
#